data_62fe27028146b65e3824b8ecfbbe719f
#
_entry.id   62fe27028146b65e3824b8ecfbbe719f
#
_cell.length_a   1.000
_cell.length_b   1.000
_cell.length_c   1.000
_cell.angle_alpha   90.00
_cell.angle_beta   90.00
_cell.angle_gamma   90.00
#
_symmetry.space_group_name_H-M   'P 1'
#
loop_
_entity.id
_entity.type
_entity.pdbx_description
1 polymer ?
#
loop_
_entity_poly.entity_id
_entity_poly.type
_entity_poly.pdbx_seq_one_letter_code
_entity_poly.pdbx_strand_id
1 'polypeptide(L)'
;MAAFALLFVAPSCESDDTDFSQIIADHDTVSIRNIQFNDAEVEDSAEQIPTDIADEYFDDYIENQDLNRVVNIAFNGEDATVSGDLTRCRILRNGAHLTVYITGKKVYLKVSGSTRNGSIKVYGENKFGIELCNASIHNPHGAAINSQNKKRMYVVLAEGSRNVISDGADYIDTEGEAQKATIFSEGKIIVSGKGMLQVDAQARAGIASDDYVRLRPGVHTQIISHGTHCIRANDGVMIDGGVHNLETFGNAARGIRCEAFVKMKSGRTTVITHGASVIEDIDTTGAAAVKADSIVVVSGGELRLKSTGEGGKGINAADYVQTGGTVMVVTLGENGLSSPKGVKSDSRITIEGGSFYSYSVNSYAIEGTLVLKPGAKKHLTAKRYHIVEY
;
A
#
# COMPACT_ATOMS: atom_id res chain seq x y z
N MET A 1 -51.57 -15.66 -46.52
CA MET A 1 -51.08 -15.40 -45.14
C MET A 1 -49.69 -15.98 -45.06
N ALA A 2 -48.67 -15.12 -45.16
CA ALA A 2 -47.28 -15.52 -45.01
C ALA A 2 -46.80 -15.12 -43.62
N ALA A 3 -46.42 -16.11 -42.82
CA ALA A 3 -45.86 -15.89 -41.50
C ALA A 3 -44.38 -15.50 -41.62
N PHE A 4 -44.05 -14.29 -41.19
CA PHE A 4 -42.67 -13.83 -41.00
C PHE A 4 -42.15 -14.35 -39.65
N ALA A 5 -41.21 -15.28 -39.71
CA ALA A 5 -40.46 -15.68 -38.54
C ALA A 5 -39.35 -14.64 -38.30
N LEU A 6 -39.42 -13.86 -37.24
CA LEU A 6 -38.31 -13.02 -36.78
C LEU A 6 -37.28 -13.94 -36.11
N LEU A 7 -36.13 -14.15 -36.74
CA LEU A 7 -34.95 -14.70 -36.09
C LEU A 7 -34.32 -13.60 -35.22
N PHE A 8 -34.45 -13.76 -33.90
CA PHE A 8 -33.56 -13.03 -32.96
C PHE A 8 -32.17 -13.68 -33.03
N VAL A 9 -31.24 -13.01 -33.66
CA VAL A 9 -29.83 -13.29 -33.50
C VAL A 9 -29.41 -12.65 -32.20
N ALA A 10 -29.26 -13.46 -31.15
CA ALA A 10 -28.56 -13.01 -29.93
C ALA A 10 -27.11 -12.69 -30.32
N PRO A 11 -26.57 -11.55 -29.86
CA PRO A 11 -25.15 -11.31 -30.04
C PRO A 11 -24.38 -12.39 -29.24
N SER A 12 -23.62 -13.22 -29.97
CA SER A 12 -22.66 -14.11 -29.33
C SER A 12 -21.66 -13.25 -28.57
N CYS A 13 -21.66 -13.35 -27.24
CA CYS A 13 -20.49 -12.97 -26.46
C CYS A 13 -19.33 -13.81 -27.00
N GLU A 14 -18.43 -13.20 -27.75
CA GLU A 14 -17.08 -13.72 -27.89
C GLU A 14 -16.49 -13.78 -26.50
N SER A 15 -16.38 -14.98 -25.95
CA SER A 15 -15.56 -15.25 -24.80
C SER A 15 -14.11 -15.06 -25.25
N ASP A 16 -13.51 -13.90 -24.95
CA ASP A 16 -12.07 -13.84 -24.82
C ASP A 16 -11.74 -14.80 -23.67
N ASP A 17 -11.37 -16.02 -24.02
CA ASP A 17 -10.86 -17.04 -23.09
C ASP A 17 -9.48 -16.58 -22.60
N THR A 18 -9.46 -15.53 -21.81
CA THR A 18 -8.30 -15.20 -20.99
C THR A 18 -8.14 -16.34 -20.00
N ASP A 19 -7.12 -17.14 -20.21
CA ASP A 19 -6.86 -18.33 -19.40
C ASP A 19 -6.56 -17.92 -17.97
N PHE A 20 -7.58 -17.93 -17.09
CA PHE A 20 -7.44 -17.70 -15.66
C PHE A 20 -6.45 -18.63 -14.99
N SER A 21 -6.17 -19.81 -15.60
CA SER A 21 -5.17 -20.74 -15.07
C SER A 21 -3.77 -20.12 -15.09
N GLN A 22 -3.47 -19.28 -16.07
CA GLN A 22 -2.19 -18.57 -16.15
C GLN A 22 -2.11 -17.43 -15.11
N ILE A 23 -3.21 -16.68 -14.93
CA ILE A 23 -3.30 -15.66 -13.86
C ILE A 23 -3.18 -16.31 -12.48
N ILE A 24 -3.79 -17.48 -12.28
CA ILE A 24 -3.68 -18.25 -11.05
C ILE A 24 -2.26 -18.78 -10.87
N ALA A 25 -1.64 -19.34 -11.92
CA ALA A 25 -0.30 -19.88 -11.88
C ALA A 25 0.75 -18.79 -11.64
N ASP A 26 0.65 -17.64 -12.26
CA ASP A 26 1.53 -16.49 -12.03
C ASP A 26 1.45 -15.98 -10.57
N HIS A 27 0.35 -16.25 -9.89
CA HIS A 27 0.15 -15.90 -8.49
C HIS A 27 0.38 -17.05 -7.50
N ASP A 28 0.52 -18.30 -7.97
CA ASP A 28 0.34 -19.48 -7.10
C ASP A 28 1.59 -19.93 -6.34
N THR A 29 2.78 -19.53 -6.73
CA THR A 29 3.99 -20.16 -6.22
C THR A 29 5.05 -19.22 -5.68
N VAL A 30 4.89 -17.91 -5.76
CA VAL A 30 5.98 -17.00 -5.47
C VAL A 30 5.64 -16.13 -4.27
N SER A 31 6.34 -16.39 -3.15
CA SER A 31 6.48 -15.37 -2.10
C SER A 31 7.04 -14.10 -2.73
N ILE A 32 6.48 -12.96 -2.34
CA ILE A 32 6.97 -11.62 -2.74
C ILE A 32 8.48 -11.49 -2.52
N ARG A 33 9.05 -12.21 -1.56
CA ARG A 33 10.51 -12.26 -1.31
C ARG A 33 11.33 -12.67 -2.54
N ASN A 34 10.74 -13.44 -3.44
CA ASN A 34 11.40 -14.00 -4.62
C ASN A 34 11.10 -13.21 -5.91
N ILE A 35 10.23 -12.19 -5.86
CA ILE A 35 9.97 -11.33 -7.01
C ILE A 35 11.21 -10.49 -7.27
N GLN A 36 11.82 -10.70 -8.43
CA GLN A 36 12.85 -9.78 -8.92
C GLN A 36 12.16 -8.55 -9.50
N PHE A 37 12.62 -7.38 -9.10
CA PHE A 37 12.15 -6.13 -9.68
C PHE A 37 12.65 -6.06 -11.13
N ASN A 38 11.74 -6.21 -12.07
CA ASN A 38 12.00 -5.96 -13.47
C ASN A 38 11.38 -4.61 -13.84
N ASP A 39 12.19 -3.57 -13.76
CA ASP A 39 11.78 -2.17 -13.97
C ASP A 39 11.32 -1.90 -15.41
N ALA A 40 11.70 -2.78 -16.37
CA ALA A 40 11.49 -2.56 -17.79
C ALA A 40 10.02 -2.74 -18.25
N GLU A 41 9.12 -3.24 -17.39
CA GLU A 41 7.75 -3.61 -17.79
C GLU A 41 6.66 -2.73 -17.13
N VAL A 42 7.03 -1.71 -16.35
CA VAL A 42 6.05 -0.85 -15.69
C VAL A 42 6.15 0.56 -16.22
N GLU A 43 5.16 0.94 -17.02
CA GLU A 43 5.00 2.33 -17.43
C GLU A 43 4.30 3.12 -16.32
N ASP A 44 5.05 4.00 -15.68
CA ASP A 44 4.46 5.02 -14.82
C ASP A 44 3.89 6.15 -15.69
N SER A 45 2.73 6.64 -15.30
CA SER A 45 2.21 7.88 -15.89
C SER A 45 3.18 9.02 -15.59
N ALA A 46 3.43 9.87 -16.58
CA ALA A 46 4.25 11.06 -16.37
C ALA A 46 3.65 11.90 -15.23
N GLU A 47 4.43 12.08 -14.18
CA GLU A 47 4.02 12.85 -13.03
C GLU A 47 4.06 14.34 -13.35
N GLN A 48 2.97 15.04 -13.07
CA GLN A 48 2.90 16.50 -13.17
C GLN A 48 3.03 17.09 -11.77
N ILE A 49 4.16 17.75 -11.52
CA ILE A 49 4.40 18.47 -10.26
C ILE A 49 3.59 19.77 -10.30
N PRO A 50 2.64 19.98 -9.37
CA PRO A 50 1.86 21.22 -9.33
C PRO A 50 2.77 22.41 -9.05
N THR A 51 2.59 23.47 -9.79
CA THR A 51 3.34 24.74 -9.63
C THR A 51 2.53 25.80 -8.89
N ASP A 52 1.21 25.63 -8.81
CA ASP A 52 0.34 26.52 -8.06
C ASP A 52 0.33 26.14 -6.57
N ILE A 53 0.71 27.08 -5.72
CA ILE A 53 0.69 26.91 -4.26
C ILE A 53 -0.73 26.67 -3.71
N ALA A 54 -1.76 27.01 -4.45
CA ALA A 54 -3.15 26.77 -4.09
C ALA A 54 -3.61 25.32 -4.40
N ASP A 55 -2.82 24.53 -5.13
CA ASP A 55 -3.11 23.12 -5.35
C ASP A 55 -3.06 22.35 -4.02
N GLU A 56 -4.08 21.54 -3.76
CA GLU A 56 -4.21 20.80 -2.50
C GLU A 56 -3.03 19.83 -2.24
N TYR A 57 -2.36 19.38 -3.31
CA TYR A 57 -1.21 18.48 -3.26
C TYR A 57 0.13 19.17 -3.48
N PHE A 58 0.18 20.51 -3.64
CA PHE A 58 1.43 21.25 -3.84
C PHE A 58 2.51 20.86 -2.81
N ASP A 59 2.09 20.74 -1.58
CA ASP A 59 2.97 20.41 -0.46
C ASP A 59 3.36 18.90 -0.40
N ASP A 60 2.81 18.04 -1.25
CA ASP A 60 3.21 16.62 -1.31
C ASP A 60 4.48 16.41 -2.15
N TYR A 61 4.86 17.42 -2.91
CA TYR A 61 6.01 17.34 -3.78
C TYR A 61 7.23 17.94 -3.08
N ILE A 62 8.23 17.09 -2.85
CA ILE A 62 9.48 17.53 -2.19
C ILE A 62 10.21 18.55 -3.05
N GLU A 63 10.02 18.53 -4.35
CA GLU A 63 10.57 19.48 -5.32
C GLU A 63 10.06 20.90 -5.09
N ASN A 64 8.87 21.04 -4.50
CA ASN A 64 8.28 22.29 -4.08
C ASN A 64 8.73 22.75 -2.69
N GLN A 65 9.64 21.98 -2.04
CA GLN A 65 10.07 22.24 -0.68
C GLN A 65 11.52 22.70 -0.65
N ASP A 66 11.78 23.72 0.13
CA ASP A 66 13.15 24.17 0.40
C ASP A 66 13.69 23.45 1.65
N LEU A 67 14.09 22.18 1.49
CA LEU A 67 14.66 21.35 2.55
C LEU A 67 16.20 21.29 2.42
N ASN A 68 16.87 22.42 2.65
CA ASN A 68 18.30 22.59 2.38
C ASN A 68 19.22 22.50 3.61
N ARG A 69 18.67 22.26 4.81
CA ARG A 69 19.47 22.05 6.02
C ARG A 69 19.75 20.57 6.22
N VAL A 70 20.83 20.13 5.58
CA VAL A 70 21.16 18.72 5.48
C VAL A 70 21.90 18.25 6.73
N VAL A 71 21.36 17.21 7.34
CA VAL A 71 21.98 16.46 8.44
C VAL A 71 22.26 15.05 7.94
N ASN A 72 23.52 14.63 8.00
CA ASN A 72 23.92 13.27 7.62
C ASN A 72 23.93 12.38 8.86
N ILE A 73 23.30 11.22 8.74
CA ILE A 73 23.24 10.15 9.73
C ILE A 73 23.82 8.90 9.08
N ALA A 74 24.89 8.37 9.62
CA ALA A 74 25.48 7.13 9.13
C ALA A 74 25.55 6.09 10.25
N PHE A 75 24.76 5.02 10.11
CA PHE A 75 24.78 3.88 11.03
C PHE A 75 26.01 3.01 10.77
N ASN A 76 26.65 2.54 11.84
CA ASN A 76 27.84 1.69 11.77
C ASN A 76 27.80 0.53 12.77
N GLY A 77 26.69 -0.19 12.81
CA GLY A 77 26.43 -1.27 13.76
C GLY A 77 25.73 -0.76 15.02
N GLU A 78 26.42 -0.74 16.14
CA GLU A 78 25.83 -0.38 17.45
C GLU A 78 25.77 1.14 17.69
N ASP A 79 26.28 1.96 16.75
CA ASP A 79 26.32 3.41 16.90
C ASP A 79 25.94 4.12 15.59
N ALA A 80 25.84 5.43 15.64
CA ALA A 80 25.64 6.28 14.46
C ALA A 80 26.48 7.56 14.53
N THR A 81 27.04 7.97 13.43
CA THR A 81 27.67 9.30 13.30
C THR A 81 26.67 10.30 12.76
N VAL A 82 26.73 11.52 13.29
CA VAL A 82 25.88 12.64 12.90
C VAL A 82 26.74 13.83 12.53
N SER A 83 26.48 14.41 11.36
CA SER A 83 27.22 15.59 10.85
C SER A 83 26.32 16.47 10.01
N GLY A 84 26.77 17.68 9.67
CA GLY A 84 26.02 18.60 8.81
C GLY A 84 25.40 19.77 9.56
N ASP A 85 24.30 20.32 9.04
CA ASP A 85 23.65 21.53 9.58
C ASP A 85 22.68 21.22 10.71
N LEU A 86 23.14 21.28 11.94
CA LEU A 86 22.34 21.06 13.16
C LEU A 86 21.65 22.34 13.68
N THR A 87 21.68 23.46 12.97
CA THR A 87 21.15 24.75 13.46
C THR A 87 19.63 24.73 13.69
N ARG A 88 18.90 23.81 13.06
CA ARG A 88 17.44 23.64 13.19
C ARG A 88 17.04 22.22 13.63
N CYS A 89 18.00 21.47 14.17
CA CYS A 89 17.81 20.11 14.56
C CYS A 89 18.73 19.77 15.73
N ARG A 90 18.20 19.18 16.79
CA ARG A 90 18.98 18.61 17.89
C ARG A 90 18.83 17.10 17.87
N ILE A 91 19.92 16.38 17.93
CA ILE A 91 19.90 14.92 17.93
C ILE A 91 20.52 14.40 19.21
N LEU A 92 19.75 13.61 19.95
CA LEU A 92 20.26 12.81 21.07
C LEU A 92 20.55 11.41 20.54
N ARG A 93 21.68 10.85 20.97
CA ARG A 93 22.12 9.50 20.60
C ARG A 93 22.20 8.60 21.83
N ASN A 94 21.70 7.39 21.68
CA ASN A 94 21.95 6.28 22.59
C ASN A 94 22.34 5.08 21.74
N GLY A 95 23.65 4.95 21.46
CA GLY A 95 24.13 4.06 20.43
C GLY A 95 23.51 4.41 19.06
N ALA A 96 22.96 3.44 18.38
CA ALA A 96 22.23 3.62 17.11
C ALA A 96 20.77 4.07 17.26
N HIS A 97 20.27 4.32 18.47
CA HIS A 97 18.95 4.91 18.70
C HIS A 97 19.06 6.43 18.72
N LEU A 98 18.42 7.07 17.76
CA LEU A 98 18.47 8.51 17.57
C LEU A 98 17.13 9.16 17.90
N THR A 99 17.15 10.20 18.74
CA THR A 99 16.00 11.07 18.96
C THR A 99 16.29 12.44 18.34
N VAL A 100 15.52 12.77 17.32
CA VAL A 100 15.68 13.97 16.49
C VAL A 100 14.61 14.98 16.89
N TYR A 101 15.01 16.13 17.41
CA TYR A 101 14.12 17.26 17.69
C TYR A 101 14.27 18.31 16.58
N ILE A 102 13.25 18.46 15.75
CA ILE A 102 13.21 19.48 14.70
C ILE A 102 12.73 20.79 15.30
N THR A 103 13.65 21.74 15.46
CA THR A 103 13.39 23.03 16.10
C THR A 103 13.09 24.15 15.10
N GLY A 104 13.12 23.88 13.78
CA GLY A 104 12.83 24.85 12.75
C GLY A 104 12.62 24.21 11.37
N LYS A 105 12.40 25.07 10.38
CA LYS A 105 12.10 24.64 9.00
C LYS A 105 13.33 24.19 8.24
N LYS A 106 13.10 23.50 7.10
CA LYS A 106 14.08 23.12 6.06
C LYS A 106 14.99 21.94 6.41
N VAL A 107 14.66 21.14 7.43
CA VAL A 107 15.47 19.99 7.85
C VAL A 107 15.36 18.84 6.86
N TYR A 108 16.50 18.30 6.48
CA TYR A 108 16.63 17.14 5.60
C TYR A 108 17.66 16.17 6.15
N LEU A 109 17.21 14.98 6.53
CA LEU A 109 18.04 13.94 7.11
C LEU A 109 18.48 12.99 6.00
N LYS A 110 19.79 12.87 5.75
CA LYS A 110 20.36 11.84 4.85
C LYS A 110 20.83 10.67 5.68
N VAL A 111 20.23 9.50 5.47
CA VAL A 111 20.43 8.32 6.30
C VAL A 111 21.11 7.23 5.47
N SER A 112 22.18 6.67 6.00
CA SER A 112 22.95 5.60 5.35
C SER A 112 23.51 4.60 6.37
N GLY A 113 24.12 3.52 5.87
CA GLY A 113 24.76 2.52 6.70
C GLY A 113 23.80 1.54 7.34
N SER A 114 24.24 0.76 8.32
CA SER A 114 23.47 -0.34 8.85
C SER A 114 23.55 -0.47 10.37
N THR A 115 22.42 -0.86 10.98
CA THR A 115 22.32 -1.24 12.39
C THR A 115 21.31 -2.38 12.56
N ARG A 116 21.59 -3.26 13.52
CA ARG A 116 20.67 -4.32 13.95
C ARG A 116 19.96 -4.00 15.26
N ASN A 117 20.27 -2.85 15.86
CA ASN A 117 19.65 -2.38 17.10
C ASN A 117 19.68 -0.85 17.10
N GLY A 118 18.79 -0.24 16.33
CA GLY A 118 18.74 1.21 16.20
C GLY A 118 17.42 1.73 15.66
N SER A 119 17.21 3.03 15.79
CA SER A 119 15.99 3.69 15.36
C SER A 119 16.19 5.18 15.13
N ILE A 120 15.27 5.79 14.40
CA ILE A 120 15.13 7.25 14.27
C ILE A 120 13.76 7.65 14.78
N LYS A 121 13.71 8.30 15.94
CA LYS A 121 12.49 8.90 16.49
C LYS A 121 12.52 10.41 16.27
N VAL A 122 11.44 10.98 15.72
CA VAL A 122 11.41 12.40 15.34
C VAL A 122 10.28 13.13 16.06
N TYR A 123 10.62 14.26 16.66
CA TYR A 123 9.68 15.23 17.25
C TYR A 123 9.82 16.58 16.56
N GLY A 124 8.73 17.34 16.46
CA GLY A 124 8.74 18.69 15.92
C GLY A 124 7.40 19.15 15.36
N GLU A 125 7.38 20.40 14.91
CA GLU A 125 6.17 21.07 14.37
C GLU A 125 6.36 21.52 12.92
N ASN A 126 7.41 21.03 12.24
CA ASN A 126 7.72 21.40 10.87
C ASN A 126 7.85 20.16 9.98
N LYS A 127 7.43 20.29 8.71
CA LYS A 127 7.68 19.27 7.70
C LYS A 127 9.18 19.06 7.50
N PHE A 128 9.58 17.83 7.20
CA PHE A 128 10.97 17.44 7.03
C PHE A 128 11.14 16.31 6.03
N GLY A 129 12.36 16.17 5.51
CA GLY A 129 12.74 15.05 4.65
C GLY A 129 13.63 14.05 5.38
N ILE A 130 13.48 12.78 5.02
CA ILE A 130 14.39 11.69 5.34
C ILE A 130 14.75 10.96 4.06
N GLU A 131 16.00 11.07 3.62
CA GLU A 131 16.51 10.39 2.44
C GLU A 131 17.25 9.12 2.87
N LEU A 132 16.81 7.99 2.36
CA LEU A 132 17.42 6.70 2.61
C LEU A 132 18.41 6.38 1.49
N CYS A 133 19.70 6.27 1.85
CA CYS A 133 20.83 6.09 0.94
C CYS A 133 21.54 4.76 1.26
N ASN A 134 21.02 3.63 0.84
CA ASN A 134 21.46 2.29 1.24
C ASN A 134 21.45 2.12 2.77
N ALA A 135 20.37 2.52 3.41
CA ALA A 135 20.17 2.40 4.84
C ALA A 135 19.57 1.03 5.19
N SER A 136 20.12 0.38 6.22
CA SER A 136 19.56 -0.84 6.80
C SER A 136 19.35 -0.65 8.30
N ILE A 137 18.10 -0.52 8.74
CA ILE A 137 17.77 -0.22 10.13
C ILE A 137 16.85 -1.30 10.67
N HIS A 138 17.28 -1.99 11.70
CA HIS A 138 16.44 -2.91 12.48
C HIS A 138 16.29 -2.39 13.92
N ASN A 139 15.04 -2.26 14.37
CA ASN A 139 14.74 -1.98 15.77
C ASN A 139 14.04 -3.20 16.41
N PRO A 140 14.71 -3.96 17.27
CA PRO A 140 14.11 -5.16 17.85
C PRO A 140 12.93 -4.86 18.81
N HIS A 141 12.79 -3.63 19.31
CA HIS A 141 11.85 -3.27 20.35
C HIS A 141 10.93 -2.09 20.01
N GLY A 142 10.67 -1.84 18.74
CA GLY A 142 9.77 -0.77 18.34
C GLY A 142 9.89 -0.38 16.86
N ALA A 143 9.26 0.71 16.51
CA ALA A 143 9.36 1.29 15.18
C ALA A 143 10.83 1.65 14.84
N ALA A 144 11.28 1.29 13.65
CA ALA A 144 12.62 1.67 13.19
C ALA A 144 12.67 3.16 12.79
N ILE A 145 11.60 3.68 12.19
CA ILE A 145 11.42 5.12 11.95
C ILE A 145 10.08 5.52 12.56
N ASN A 146 10.11 6.41 13.54
CA ASN A 146 8.94 6.83 14.31
C ASN A 146 8.85 8.36 14.36
N SER A 147 7.91 8.95 13.64
CA SER A 147 7.65 10.39 13.65
C SER A 147 6.43 10.72 14.51
N GLN A 148 6.67 11.31 15.66
CA GLN A 148 5.65 11.93 16.52
C GLN A 148 5.34 13.37 16.08
N ASN A 149 5.61 13.68 14.82
CA ASN A 149 5.39 14.98 14.20
C ASN A 149 4.17 14.91 13.28
N LYS A 150 3.16 15.73 13.55
CA LYS A 150 1.90 15.80 12.78
C LYS A 150 2.04 16.48 11.41
N LYS A 151 3.26 16.89 11.03
CA LYS A 151 3.53 17.46 9.71
C LYS A 151 4.04 16.40 8.73
N ARG A 152 4.13 16.74 7.46
CA ARG A 152 4.61 15.83 6.41
C ARG A 152 6.02 15.34 6.68
N MET A 153 6.18 14.04 6.57
CA MET A 153 7.45 13.34 6.46
C MET A 153 7.64 12.89 5.00
N TYR A 154 8.64 13.48 4.33
CA TYR A 154 9.04 13.03 3.00
C TYR A 154 10.08 11.92 3.16
N VAL A 155 9.73 10.69 2.76
CA VAL A 155 10.67 9.57 2.68
C VAL A 155 11.18 9.49 1.25
N VAL A 156 12.44 9.88 1.04
CA VAL A 156 13.06 9.89 -0.28
C VAL A 156 13.97 8.68 -0.42
N LEU A 157 13.77 7.89 -1.45
CA LEU A 157 14.64 6.78 -1.77
C LEU A 157 15.67 7.26 -2.77
N ALA A 158 16.92 7.35 -2.35
CA ALA A 158 18.01 7.79 -3.22
C ALA A 158 18.08 6.90 -4.47
N GLU A 159 18.37 7.50 -5.61
CA GLU A 159 18.40 6.77 -6.89
C GLU A 159 19.34 5.57 -6.83
N GLY A 160 18.85 4.40 -7.24
CA GLY A 160 19.56 3.13 -7.23
C GLY A 160 19.84 2.55 -5.84
N SER A 161 19.38 3.19 -4.75
CA SER A 161 19.58 2.69 -3.39
C SER A 161 18.68 1.49 -3.08
N ARG A 162 19.19 0.60 -2.21
CA ARG A 162 18.42 -0.47 -1.58
C ARG A 162 18.37 -0.23 -0.08
N ASN A 163 17.17 -0.01 0.44
CA ASN A 163 16.96 0.33 1.84
C ASN A 163 16.15 -0.78 2.49
N VAL A 164 16.56 -1.21 3.68
CA VAL A 164 15.91 -2.28 4.45
C VAL A 164 15.55 -1.75 5.83
N ILE A 165 14.27 -1.69 6.13
CA ILE A 165 13.75 -1.20 7.39
C ILE A 165 12.93 -2.31 8.04
N SER A 166 13.26 -2.69 9.28
CA SER A 166 12.58 -3.78 9.95
C SER A 166 12.44 -3.54 11.45
N ASP A 167 11.50 -4.25 12.05
CA ASP A 167 11.27 -4.24 13.49
C ASP A 167 11.32 -5.66 14.07
N GLY A 168 11.19 -5.74 15.39
CA GLY A 168 11.02 -6.99 16.12
C GLY A 168 9.58 -7.22 16.57
N ALA A 169 9.33 -8.39 17.18
CA ALA A 169 8.01 -8.76 17.68
C ALA A 169 7.60 -8.01 18.95
N ASP A 170 8.57 -7.61 19.77
CA ASP A 170 8.35 -7.05 21.11
C ASP A 170 8.48 -5.54 21.08
N TYR A 171 7.36 -4.83 21.00
CA TYR A 171 7.35 -3.37 21.06
C TYR A 171 7.36 -2.88 22.51
N ILE A 172 8.25 -1.96 22.82
CA ILE A 172 8.25 -1.20 24.08
C ILE A 172 7.54 0.12 23.81
N ASP A 173 6.32 0.24 24.33
CA ASP A 173 5.52 1.45 24.15
C ASP A 173 5.94 2.54 25.14
N THR A 174 5.90 3.78 24.68
CA THR A 174 6.10 4.98 25.49
C THR A 174 4.73 5.63 25.74
N GLU A 175 4.42 5.95 26.98
CA GLU A 175 3.16 6.60 27.33
C GLU A 175 2.96 7.91 26.54
N GLY A 176 1.79 8.07 25.95
CA GLY A 176 1.44 9.24 25.15
C GLY A 176 2.01 9.26 23.73
N GLU A 177 2.71 8.21 23.29
CA GLU A 177 3.27 8.10 21.94
C GLU A 177 2.68 6.93 21.18
N ALA A 178 2.46 7.12 19.89
CA ALA A 178 2.05 6.04 19.01
C ALA A 178 3.25 5.39 18.31
N GLN A 179 3.17 4.07 18.09
CA GLN A 179 4.12 3.28 17.33
C GLN A 179 3.34 2.23 16.52
N LYS A 180 2.64 2.62 15.46
CA LYS A 180 1.68 1.75 14.76
C LYS A 180 2.29 0.89 13.66
N ALA A 181 3.58 1.09 13.35
CA ALA A 181 4.26 0.42 12.24
C ALA A 181 5.78 0.44 12.40
N THR A 182 6.47 -0.34 11.56
CA THR A 182 7.93 -0.28 11.38
C THR A 182 8.38 1.11 10.94
N ILE A 183 7.62 1.75 10.01
CA ILE A 183 7.73 3.16 9.63
C ILE A 183 6.41 3.83 9.99
N PHE A 184 6.43 4.69 10.99
CA PHE A 184 5.22 5.36 11.50
C PHE A 184 5.37 6.89 11.47
N SER A 185 4.27 7.58 11.18
CA SER A 185 4.14 9.03 11.36
C SER A 185 2.73 9.41 11.83
N GLU A 186 2.64 10.31 12.81
CA GLU A 186 1.37 10.97 13.15
C GLU A 186 0.88 11.92 12.04
N GLY A 187 1.76 12.35 11.15
CA GLY A 187 1.42 13.15 9.96
C GLY A 187 1.58 12.35 8.67
N LYS A 188 1.40 13.06 7.56
CA LYS A 188 1.46 12.49 6.21
C LYS A 188 2.81 11.86 5.90
N ILE A 189 2.79 10.72 5.22
CA ILE A 189 3.99 10.07 4.68
C ILE A 189 3.94 10.15 3.15
N ILE A 190 4.93 10.83 2.57
CA ILE A 190 5.11 10.88 1.12
C ILE A 190 6.38 10.12 0.76
N VAL A 191 6.24 9.02 0.05
CA VAL A 191 7.38 8.23 -0.44
C VAL A 191 7.68 8.60 -1.88
N SER A 192 8.92 8.96 -2.17
CA SER A 192 9.36 9.41 -3.49
C SER A 192 10.79 8.95 -3.78
N GLY A 193 11.29 9.27 -4.97
CA GLY A 193 12.63 8.90 -5.43
C GLY A 193 12.64 7.66 -6.31
N LYS A 194 13.83 7.19 -6.69
CA LYS A 194 14.03 6.08 -7.64
C LYS A 194 14.88 4.96 -7.03
N GLY A 195 14.65 4.69 -5.75
CA GLY A 195 15.28 3.59 -5.02
C GLY A 195 14.27 2.52 -4.63
N MET A 196 14.77 1.53 -3.91
CA MET A 196 13.98 0.43 -3.37
C MET A 196 13.87 0.55 -1.84
N LEU A 197 12.66 0.31 -1.32
CA LEU A 197 12.36 0.20 0.10
C LEU A 197 11.82 -1.20 0.40
N GLN A 198 12.57 -1.96 1.17
CA GLN A 198 12.10 -3.21 1.76
C GLN A 198 11.70 -2.94 3.22
N VAL A 199 10.48 -3.36 3.61
CA VAL A 199 10.01 -3.31 4.99
C VAL A 199 9.63 -4.72 5.44
N ASP A 200 10.16 -5.14 6.59
CA ASP A 200 9.82 -6.44 7.21
C ASP A 200 9.28 -6.16 8.63
N ALA A 201 7.95 -6.23 8.75
CA ALA A 201 7.22 -5.89 9.97
C ALA A 201 6.80 -7.15 10.72
N GLN A 202 7.25 -7.31 11.97
CA GLN A 202 6.99 -8.51 12.76
C GLN A 202 5.71 -8.39 13.60
N ALA A 203 5.46 -7.24 14.23
CA ALA A 203 4.38 -7.10 15.21
C ALA A 203 3.22 -6.23 14.72
N ARG A 204 3.52 -5.15 14.01
CA ARG A 204 2.56 -4.12 13.64
C ARG A 204 2.51 -3.94 12.13
N ALA A 205 2.05 -2.80 11.64
CA ALA A 205 2.05 -2.55 10.21
C ALA A 205 3.46 -2.29 9.65
N GLY A 206 3.64 -2.44 8.34
CA GLY A 206 4.89 -2.06 7.68
C GLY A 206 5.06 -0.54 7.65
N ILE A 207 4.11 0.16 7.04
CA ILE A 207 4.05 1.63 6.99
C ILE A 207 2.70 2.08 7.54
N ALA A 208 2.68 3.03 8.49
CA ALA A 208 1.43 3.61 8.96
C ALA A 208 1.51 5.12 9.14
N SER A 209 0.40 5.78 8.81
CA SER A 209 0.18 7.21 8.98
C SER A 209 -1.15 7.46 9.69
N ASP A 210 -1.19 8.43 10.60
CA ASP A 210 -2.46 8.91 11.19
C ASP A 210 -3.17 9.92 10.29
N ASP A 211 -2.59 10.23 9.13
CA ASP A 211 -3.17 11.03 8.05
C ASP A 211 -3.19 10.13 6.78
N TYR A 212 -2.50 10.47 5.69
CA TYR A 212 -2.43 9.62 4.51
C TYR A 212 -1.00 9.18 4.15
N VAL A 213 -0.92 8.09 3.38
CA VAL A 213 0.31 7.61 2.73
C VAL A 213 0.19 7.83 1.23
N ARG A 214 1.21 8.44 0.62
CA ARG A 214 1.32 8.61 -0.83
C ARG A 214 2.58 7.97 -1.36
N LEU A 215 2.44 7.08 -2.35
CA LEU A 215 3.54 6.45 -3.07
C LEU A 215 3.62 7.10 -4.45
N ARG A 216 4.72 7.80 -4.72
CA ARG A 216 4.91 8.55 -5.97
C ARG A 216 5.53 7.66 -7.07
N PRO A 217 5.46 8.04 -8.35
CA PRO A 217 6.10 7.35 -9.46
C PRO A 217 7.59 7.10 -9.23
N GLY A 218 8.10 6.00 -9.77
CA GLY A 218 9.51 5.59 -9.63
C GLY A 218 9.85 4.90 -8.31
N VAL A 219 8.94 4.87 -7.33
CA VAL A 219 9.16 4.21 -6.04
C VAL A 219 8.94 2.71 -6.16
N HIS A 220 9.90 1.92 -5.63
CA HIS A 220 9.76 0.47 -5.53
C HIS A 220 9.68 0.06 -4.07
N THR A 221 8.60 -0.64 -3.69
CA THR A 221 8.46 -1.15 -2.32
C THR A 221 8.22 -2.66 -2.30
N GLN A 222 8.83 -3.30 -1.31
CA GLN A 222 8.53 -4.67 -0.93
C GLN A 222 8.22 -4.68 0.56
N ILE A 223 6.95 -4.91 0.93
CA ILE A 223 6.52 -4.84 2.33
C ILE A 223 5.96 -6.19 2.73
N ILE A 224 6.55 -6.79 3.75
CA ILE A 224 6.10 -8.04 4.35
C ILE A 224 5.65 -7.73 5.77
N SER A 225 4.42 -8.15 6.12
CA SER A 225 3.89 -7.98 7.47
C SER A 225 3.45 -9.31 8.05
N HIS A 226 4.07 -9.69 9.15
CA HIS A 226 3.70 -10.86 9.94
C HIS A 226 2.64 -10.51 10.99
N GLY A 227 2.60 -9.25 11.41
CA GLY A 227 1.66 -8.73 12.40
C GLY A 227 0.29 -8.36 11.82
N THR A 228 0.17 -7.16 11.29
CA THR A 228 -1.14 -6.62 10.88
C THR A 228 -1.20 -6.27 9.39
N HIS A 229 -0.85 -5.07 8.98
CA HIS A 229 -1.06 -4.57 7.62
C HIS A 229 0.28 -4.25 6.94
N CYS A 230 0.36 -4.29 5.60
CA CYS A 230 1.53 -3.72 4.94
C CYS A 230 1.48 -2.18 4.98
N ILE A 231 0.38 -1.59 4.55
CA ILE A 231 0.18 -0.13 4.59
C ILE A 231 -1.12 0.17 5.33
N ARG A 232 -1.05 1.04 6.34
CA ARG A 232 -2.21 1.56 7.06
C ARG A 232 -2.22 3.08 7.04
N ALA A 233 -3.37 3.67 6.76
CA ALA A 233 -3.58 5.11 6.86
C ALA A 233 -4.98 5.39 7.44
N ASN A 234 -5.15 6.53 8.09
CA ASN A 234 -6.47 6.95 8.51
C ASN A 234 -7.20 7.62 7.32
N ASP A 235 -6.63 8.66 6.73
CA ASP A 235 -7.35 9.46 5.75
C ASP A 235 -7.27 8.91 4.32
N GLY A 236 -6.16 8.25 3.94
CA GLY A 236 -6.09 7.68 2.60
C GLY A 236 -4.77 7.03 2.23
N VAL A 237 -4.82 6.24 1.17
CA VAL A 237 -3.63 5.72 0.49
C VAL A 237 -3.71 6.09 -0.98
N MET A 238 -2.69 6.80 -1.47
CA MET A 238 -2.54 7.17 -2.87
C MET A 238 -1.34 6.45 -3.49
N ILE A 239 -1.55 5.78 -4.61
CA ILE A 239 -0.54 5.10 -5.41
C ILE A 239 -0.54 5.79 -6.77
N ASP A 240 0.40 6.72 -6.95
CA ASP A 240 0.48 7.48 -8.19
C ASP A 240 1.31 6.76 -9.26
N GLY A 241 2.12 5.77 -8.87
CA GLY A 241 2.94 4.96 -9.77
C GLY A 241 3.89 4.04 -9.00
N GLY A 242 4.91 3.51 -9.66
CA GLY A 242 5.91 2.64 -9.07
C GLY A 242 5.55 1.15 -9.08
N VAL A 243 6.38 0.36 -8.39
CA VAL A 243 6.17 -1.09 -8.23
C VAL A 243 6.08 -1.43 -6.76
N HIS A 244 4.94 -1.98 -6.35
CA HIS A 244 4.67 -2.25 -4.95
C HIS A 244 4.27 -3.72 -4.77
N ASN A 245 5.03 -4.44 -3.95
CA ASN A 245 4.77 -5.83 -3.61
C ASN A 245 4.51 -5.93 -2.10
N LEU A 246 3.29 -6.32 -1.74
CA LEU A 246 2.78 -6.33 -0.38
C LEU A 246 2.34 -7.74 0.00
N GLU A 247 2.80 -8.27 1.13
CA GLU A 247 2.42 -9.60 1.60
C GLU A 247 2.12 -9.60 3.10
N THR A 248 0.98 -10.17 3.51
CA THR A 248 0.59 -10.25 4.91
C THR A 248 0.31 -11.69 5.33
N PHE A 249 0.72 -12.05 6.56
CA PHE A 249 0.54 -13.36 7.14
C PHE A 249 -0.43 -13.37 8.34
N GLY A 250 -0.59 -12.25 9.02
CA GLY A 250 -1.45 -12.15 10.20
C GLY A 250 -2.93 -12.38 9.88
N ASN A 251 -3.67 -12.98 10.83
CA ASN A 251 -5.12 -13.10 10.72
C ASN A 251 -5.76 -11.70 10.72
N ALA A 252 -6.84 -11.54 9.98
CA ALA A 252 -7.51 -10.26 9.73
C ALA A 252 -6.59 -9.15 9.18
N ALA A 253 -5.36 -9.50 8.77
CA ALA A 253 -4.42 -8.54 8.18
C ALA A 253 -4.88 -8.08 6.80
N ARG A 254 -4.45 -6.88 6.41
CA ARG A 254 -4.76 -6.32 5.10
C ARG A 254 -3.48 -5.85 4.43
N GLY A 255 -3.38 -6.05 3.12
CA GLY A 255 -2.28 -5.46 2.38
C GLY A 255 -2.31 -3.93 2.48
N ILE A 256 -3.45 -3.33 2.13
CA ILE A 256 -3.71 -1.89 2.30
C ILE A 256 -4.96 -1.71 3.15
N ARG A 257 -4.86 -0.96 4.25
CA ARG A 257 -5.97 -0.60 5.13
C ARG A 257 -6.09 0.92 5.23
N CYS A 258 -7.28 1.43 4.95
CA CYS A 258 -7.58 2.85 5.06
C CYS A 258 -8.99 3.07 5.61
N GLU A 259 -9.20 4.14 6.37
CA GLU A 259 -10.53 4.51 6.85
C GLU A 259 -11.33 5.28 5.79
N ALA A 260 -10.66 6.11 4.98
CA ALA A 260 -11.37 6.84 3.93
C ALA A 260 -11.17 6.20 2.55
N PHE A 261 -10.11 6.53 1.82
CA PHE A 261 -9.97 6.14 0.42
C PHE A 261 -8.66 5.45 0.08
N VAL A 262 -8.70 4.56 -0.92
CA VAL A 262 -7.54 4.06 -1.64
C VAL A 262 -7.65 4.48 -3.11
N LYS A 263 -6.66 5.19 -3.64
CA LYS A 263 -6.61 5.64 -5.04
C LYS A 263 -5.36 5.14 -5.72
N MET A 264 -5.50 4.50 -6.88
CA MET A 264 -4.39 4.07 -7.73
C MET A 264 -4.51 4.73 -9.11
N LYS A 265 -3.42 5.35 -9.58
CA LYS A 265 -3.36 6.05 -10.86
C LYS A 265 -2.52 5.32 -11.90
N SER A 266 -1.38 4.76 -11.52
CA SER A 266 -0.49 4.05 -12.43
C SER A 266 0.42 3.08 -11.69
N GLY A 267 1.41 2.50 -12.38
CA GLY A 267 2.34 1.54 -11.82
C GLY A 267 1.75 0.14 -11.65
N ARG A 268 2.45 -0.69 -10.87
CA ARG A 268 1.98 -2.04 -10.53
C ARG A 268 1.95 -2.24 -9.03
N THR A 269 0.82 -2.67 -8.51
CA THR A 269 0.68 -3.08 -7.11
C THR A 269 0.22 -4.52 -7.02
N THR A 270 1.04 -5.37 -6.42
CA THR A 270 0.72 -6.78 -6.12
C THR A 270 0.50 -6.94 -4.62
N VAL A 271 -0.62 -7.52 -4.23
CA VAL A 271 -0.95 -7.75 -2.82
C VAL A 271 -1.33 -9.20 -2.60
N ILE A 272 -0.67 -9.87 -1.65
CA ILE A 272 -0.96 -11.24 -1.23
C ILE A 272 -1.33 -11.24 0.25
N THR A 273 -2.45 -11.87 0.62
CA THR A 273 -2.86 -12.03 2.02
C THR A 273 -3.10 -13.51 2.33
N HIS A 274 -2.53 -13.98 3.45
CA HIS A 274 -2.61 -15.37 3.88
C HIS A 274 -3.52 -15.57 5.11
N GLY A 275 -3.78 -14.51 5.87
CA GLY A 275 -4.51 -14.58 7.13
C GLY A 275 -5.99 -14.96 6.97
N ALA A 276 -6.51 -15.64 7.97
CA ALA A 276 -7.91 -16.02 8.08
C ALA A 276 -8.77 -14.89 8.71
N SER A 277 -10.09 -15.08 8.65
CA SER A 277 -11.03 -14.26 9.42
C SER A 277 -10.96 -14.60 10.90
N VAL A 278 -11.19 -13.61 11.76
CA VAL A 278 -11.28 -13.75 13.22
C VAL A 278 -12.55 -13.08 13.74
N ILE A 279 -12.91 -13.42 14.96
CA ILE A 279 -13.92 -12.66 15.72
C ILE A 279 -13.18 -11.64 16.57
N GLU A 280 -13.47 -10.37 16.36
CA GLU A 280 -13.01 -9.25 17.17
C GLU A 280 -14.24 -8.68 17.89
N ASP A 281 -14.26 -8.77 19.23
CA ASP A 281 -15.44 -8.49 20.04
C ASP A 281 -16.65 -9.33 19.63
N ILE A 282 -17.61 -8.74 18.87
CA ILE A 282 -18.79 -9.41 18.35
C ILE A 282 -18.82 -9.50 16.81
N ASP A 283 -17.85 -8.85 16.15
CA ASP A 283 -17.82 -8.73 14.70
C ASP A 283 -16.81 -9.69 14.07
N THR A 284 -17.17 -10.20 12.88
CA THR A 284 -16.26 -10.99 12.08
C THR A 284 -15.38 -10.08 11.22
N THR A 285 -14.10 -10.06 11.53
CA THR A 285 -13.08 -9.33 10.78
C THR A 285 -12.29 -10.28 9.89
N GLY A 286 -12.26 -10.03 8.58
CA GLY A 286 -11.54 -10.85 7.61
C GLY A 286 -10.30 -10.16 7.04
N ALA A 287 -9.33 -10.98 6.62
CA ALA A 287 -8.23 -10.49 5.80
C ALA A 287 -8.73 -9.93 4.46
N ALA A 288 -8.04 -8.95 3.92
CA ALA A 288 -8.33 -8.38 2.61
C ALA A 288 -7.06 -7.84 1.95
N ALA A 289 -6.92 -8.02 0.64
CA ALA A 289 -5.78 -7.40 -0.04
C ALA A 289 -5.89 -5.86 0.01
N VAL A 290 -7.07 -5.30 -0.25
CA VAL A 290 -7.36 -3.86 -0.10
C VAL A 290 -8.64 -3.68 0.71
N LYS A 291 -8.57 -2.90 1.79
CA LYS A 291 -9.72 -2.48 2.58
C LYS A 291 -9.74 -0.96 2.72
N ALA A 292 -10.81 -0.33 2.23
CA ALA A 292 -11.16 1.05 2.52
C ALA A 292 -12.55 1.10 3.14
N ASP A 293 -12.78 1.97 4.13
CA ASP A 293 -14.12 2.06 4.71
C ASP A 293 -15.06 2.87 3.81
N SER A 294 -14.52 3.81 3.01
CA SER A 294 -15.29 4.58 2.04
C SER A 294 -15.10 4.03 0.61
N ILE A 295 -14.04 4.38 -0.09
CA ILE A 295 -13.95 4.12 -1.53
C ILE A 295 -12.57 3.60 -1.97
N VAL A 296 -12.58 2.67 -2.93
CA VAL A 296 -11.40 2.27 -3.70
C VAL A 296 -11.58 2.75 -5.14
N VAL A 297 -10.63 3.53 -5.65
CA VAL A 297 -10.62 4.05 -7.02
C VAL A 297 -9.39 3.59 -7.76
N VAL A 298 -9.58 2.96 -8.92
CA VAL A 298 -8.49 2.59 -9.84
C VAL A 298 -8.71 3.33 -11.15
N SER A 299 -7.82 4.25 -11.48
CA SER A 299 -7.88 5.03 -12.72
C SER A 299 -6.84 4.61 -13.76
N GLY A 300 -5.86 3.79 -13.36
CA GLY A 300 -4.83 3.27 -14.26
C GLY A 300 -3.91 2.29 -13.56
N GLY A 301 -2.89 1.82 -14.28
CA GLY A 301 -1.92 0.85 -13.77
C GLY A 301 -2.45 -0.57 -13.67
N GLU A 302 -1.74 -1.41 -12.92
CA GLU A 302 -2.04 -2.82 -12.76
C GLU A 302 -2.14 -3.18 -11.27
N LEU A 303 -3.34 -3.57 -10.82
CA LEU A 303 -3.62 -4.00 -9.45
C LEU A 303 -3.86 -5.51 -9.43
N ARG A 304 -2.93 -6.26 -8.82
CA ARG A 304 -2.98 -7.72 -8.68
C ARG A 304 -3.23 -8.10 -7.23
N LEU A 305 -4.33 -8.75 -6.95
CA LEU A 305 -4.76 -9.07 -5.60
C LEU A 305 -4.97 -10.58 -5.44
N LYS A 306 -4.34 -11.18 -4.42
CA LYS A 306 -4.55 -12.57 -4.06
C LYS A 306 -4.85 -12.69 -2.56
N SER A 307 -5.88 -13.47 -2.23
CA SER A 307 -6.18 -13.82 -0.84
C SER A 307 -6.34 -15.34 -0.71
N THR A 308 -5.52 -15.96 0.13
CA THR A 308 -5.49 -17.42 0.32
C THR A 308 -6.11 -17.87 1.62
N GLY A 309 -6.27 -16.98 2.59
CA GLY A 309 -6.83 -17.28 3.90
C GLY A 309 -8.34 -17.49 3.90
N GLU A 310 -8.83 -18.20 4.92
CA GLU A 310 -10.26 -18.42 5.16
C GLU A 310 -11.03 -17.10 5.22
N GLY A 311 -12.10 -16.99 4.43
CA GLY A 311 -12.93 -15.79 4.38
C GLY A 311 -12.26 -14.54 3.81
N GLY A 312 -11.05 -14.69 3.27
CA GLY A 312 -10.26 -13.59 2.75
C GLY A 312 -10.92 -12.89 1.54
N LYS A 313 -10.66 -11.60 1.39
CA LYS A 313 -11.23 -10.75 0.34
C LYS A 313 -10.13 -10.14 -0.51
N GLY A 314 -10.42 -9.93 -1.81
CA GLY A 314 -9.56 -9.12 -2.65
C GLY A 314 -9.74 -7.64 -2.34
N ILE A 315 -10.91 -7.08 -2.64
CA ILE A 315 -11.28 -5.70 -2.29
C ILE A 315 -12.48 -5.72 -1.35
N ASN A 316 -12.43 -4.91 -0.31
CA ASN A 316 -13.53 -4.67 0.60
C ASN A 316 -13.69 -3.16 0.84
N ALA A 317 -14.75 -2.54 0.32
CA ALA A 317 -14.99 -1.11 0.43
C ALA A 317 -16.50 -0.82 0.42
N ALA A 318 -16.91 0.39 0.86
CA ALA A 318 -18.29 0.82 0.65
C ALA A 318 -18.55 0.99 -0.85
N ASP A 319 -17.65 1.71 -1.56
CA ASP A 319 -17.72 1.86 -3.01
C ASP A 319 -16.43 1.41 -3.69
N TYR A 320 -16.57 0.82 -4.89
CA TYR A 320 -15.46 0.55 -5.78
C TYR A 320 -15.71 1.21 -7.14
N VAL A 321 -14.71 1.96 -7.63
CA VAL A 321 -14.77 2.63 -8.94
C VAL A 321 -13.52 2.33 -9.74
N GLN A 322 -13.68 1.80 -10.95
CA GLN A 322 -12.59 1.63 -11.90
C GLN A 322 -12.87 2.43 -13.17
N THR A 323 -12.01 3.38 -13.48
CA THR A 323 -12.11 4.20 -14.70
C THR A 323 -11.06 3.81 -15.75
N GLY A 324 -10.07 3.02 -15.36
CA GLY A 324 -9.00 2.55 -16.26
C GLY A 324 -8.15 1.46 -15.61
N GLY A 325 -7.04 1.10 -16.29
CA GLY A 325 -6.10 0.10 -15.80
C GLY A 325 -6.59 -1.33 -15.84
N THR A 326 -5.82 -2.23 -15.26
CA THR A 326 -6.12 -3.65 -15.15
C THR A 326 -6.19 -4.05 -13.69
N VAL A 327 -7.30 -4.65 -13.28
CA VAL A 327 -7.50 -5.16 -11.93
C VAL A 327 -7.73 -6.66 -11.99
N MET A 328 -6.91 -7.42 -11.29
CA MET A 328 -6.97 -8.87 -11.18
C MET A 328 -7.14 -9.27 -9.72
N VAL A 329 -8.19 -10.00 -9.42
CA VAL A 329 -8.52 -10.44 -8.06
C VAL A 329 -8.68 -11.94 -8.04
N VAL A 330 -7.95 -12.62 -7.14
CA VAL A 330 -8.03 -14.06 -6.92
C VAL A 330 -8.25 -14.33 -5.45
N THR A 331 -9.32 -15.07 -5.11
CA THR A 331 -9.53 -15.57 -3.74
C THR A 331 -9.62 -17.09 -3.74
N LEU A 332 -8.71 -17.73 -3.00
CA LEU A 332 -8.55 -19.18 -2.92
C LEU A 332 -9.00 -19.74 -1.57
N GLY A 333 -9.20 -18.90 -0.57
CA GLY A 333 -9.55 -19.30 0.80
C GLY A 333 -10.85 -20.08 0.89
N GLU A 334 -10.98 -20.86 1.94
CA GLU A 334 -12.20 -21.60 2.27
C GLU A 334 -13.24 -20.72 2.95
N ASN A 335 -14.49 -21.21 2.98
CA ASN A 335 -15.54 -20.63 3.80
C ASN A 335 -15.32 -21.03 5.27
N GLY A 336 -15.47 -20.08 6.16
CA GLY A 336 -15.37 -20.27 7.60
C GLY A 336 -16.21 -19.24 8.34
N LEU A 337 -15.60 -18.45 9.22
CA LEU A 337 -16.28 -17.34 9.92
C LEU A 337 -16.84 -16.30 8.94
N SER A 338 -16.20 -16.14 7.80
CA SER A 338 -16.75 -15.38 6.67
C SER A 338 -16.51 -16.15 5.36
N SER A 339 -17.16 -15.70 4.27
CA SER A 339 -16.93 -16.27 2.95
C SER A 339 -15.90 -15.45 2.18
N PRO A 340 -14.98 -16.11 1.45
CA PRO A 340 -14.06 -15.39 0.56
C PRO A 340 -14.84 -14.67 -0.54
N LYS A 341 -14.34 -13.49 -0.95
CA LYS A 341 -14.97 -12.66 -1.97
C LYS A 341 -13.91 -11.95 -2.80
N GLY A 342 -14.06 -11.98 -4.12
CA GLY A 342 -13.19 -11.19 -4.98
C GLY A 342 -13.32 -9.71 -4.66
N VAL A 343 -14.47 -9.11 -4.91
CA VAL A 343 -14.80 -7.76 -4.48
C VAL A 343 -16.07 -7.78 -3.65
N LYS A 344 -16.01 -7.20 -2.45
CA LYS A 344 -17.16 -6.88 -1.64
C LYS A 344 -17.35 -5.37 -1.58
N SER A 345 -18.54 -4.91 -1.96
CA SER A 345 -18.97 -3.52 -1.80
C SER A 345 -20.31 -3.47 -1.10
N ASP A 346 -20.40 -2.59 -0.10
CA ASP A 346 -21.65 -2.39 0.63
C ASP A 346 -22.64 -1.48 -0.13
N SER A 347 -22.15 -0.70 -1.11
CA SER A 347 -22.94 0.19 -1.94
C SER A 347 -22.83 -0.21 -3.43
N ARG A 348 -21.75 0.17 -4.10
CA ARG A 348 -21.67 0.07 -5.56
C ARG A 348 -20.29 -0.34 -6.06
N ILE A 349 -20.29 -1.17 -7.10
CA ILE A 349 -19.11 -1.54 -7.89
C ILE A 349 -19.31 -0.96 -9.28
N THR A 350 -18.58 0.11 -9.62
CA THR A 350 -18.70 0.82 -10.89
C THR A 350 -17.46 0.56 -11.74
N ILE A 351 -17.63 0.00 -12.93
CA ILE A 351 -16.56 -0.21 -13.89
C ILE A 351 -16.87 0.62 -15.12
N GLU A 352 -16.13 1.72 -15.30
CA GLU A 352 -16.30 2.67 -16.39
C GLU A 352 -15.32 2.43 -17.53
N GLY A 353 -14.17 1.78 -17.24
CA GLY A 353 -13.14 1.49 -18.24
C GLY A 353 -12.10 0.52 -17.71
N GLY A 354 -11.14 0.18 -18.58
CA GLY A 354 -10.10 -0.79 -18.27
C GLY A 354 -10.57 -2.24 -18.29
N SER A 355 -9.78 -3.12 -17.69
CA SER A 355 -10.03 -4.56 -17.63
C SER A 355 -10.16 -5.00 -16.17
N PHE A 356 -11.23 -5.71 -15.86
CA PHE A 356 -11.52 -6.22 -14.52
C PHE A 356 -11.69 -7.73 -14.55
N TYR A 357 -10.87 -8.42 -13.77
CA TYR A 357 -10.89 -9.88 -13.62
C TYR A 357 -11.09 -10.22 -12.16
N SER A 358 -12.07 -11.03 -11.83
CA SER A 358 -12.30 -11.51 -10.48
C SER A 358 -12.61 -13.00 -10.46
N TYR A 359 -11.82 -13.73 -9.72
CA TYR A 359 -11.95 -15.17 -9.54
C TYR A 359 -12.07 -15.52 -8.06
N SER A 360 -13.07 -16.30 -7.71
CA SER A 360 -13.25 -16.82 -6.35
C SER A 360 -13.58 -18.31 -6.39
N VAL A 361 -12.70 -19.15 -5.85
CA VAL A 361 -12.86 -20.61 -5.90
C VAL A 361 -14.08 -21.07 -5.10
N ASN A 362 -14.28 -20.53 -3.89
CA ASN A 362 -15.22 -21.11 -2.92
C ASN A 362 -16.44 -20.25 -2.66
N SER A 363 -16.54 -19.03 -3.22
CA SER A 363 -17.65 -18.12 -2.97
C SER A 363 -17.89 -17.15 -4.14
N TYR A 364 -18.11 -15.87 -3.86
CA TYR A 364 -18.50 -14.84 -4.83
C TYR A 364 -17.30 -14.15 -5.46
N ALA A 365 -17.27 -14.04 -6.80
CA ALA A 365 -16.35 -13.15 -7.51
C ALA A 365 -16.64 -11.67 -7.18
N ILE A 366 -17.93 -11.34 -7.09
CA ILE A 366 -18.43 -10.02 -6.71
C ILE A 366 -19.61 -10.18 -5.73
N GLU A 367 -19.63 -9.35 -4.69
CA GLU A 367 -20.78 -9.14 -3.82
C GLU A 367 -21.04 -7.64 -3.72
N GLY A 368 -22.16 -7.18 -4.26
CA GLY A 368 -22.58 -5.78 -4.33
C GLY A 368 -23.32 -5.45 -5.63
N THR A 369 -23.77 -4.21 -5.75
CA THR A 369 -24.43 -3.71 -6.96
C THR A 369 -23.38 -3.37 -8.03
N LEU A 370 -23.40 -4.11 -9.15
CA LEU A 370 -22.48 -3.89 -10.27
C LEU A 370 -23.09 -2.93 -11.29
N VAL A 371 -22.35 -1.88 -11.63
CA VAL A 371 -22.65 -0.92 -12.70
C VAL A 371 -21.57 -0.97 -13.75
N LEU A 372 -21.91 -1.32 -14.98
CA LEU A 372 -20.99 -1.36 -16.11
C LEU A 372 -21.32 -0.23 -17.08
N LYS A 373 -20.28 0.52 -17.47
CA LYS A 373 -20.41 1.49 -18.55
C LYS A 373 -19.93 0.91 -19.88
N PRO A 374 -20.41 1.42 -21.03
CA PRO A 374 -19.95 0.98 -22.34
C PRO A 374 -18.42 1.08 -22.48
N GLY A 375 -17.79 0.03 -22.99
CA GLY A 375 -16.32 -0.04 -23.17
C GLY A 375 -15.55 -0.67 -22.00
N ALA A 376 -16.19 -0.91 -20.85
CA ALA A 376 -15.58 -1.67 -19.77
C ALA A 376 -15.54 -3.18 -20.12
N LYS A 377 -14.39 -3.81 -19.86
CA LYS A 377 -14.22 -5.26 -20.01
C LYS A 377 -14.28 -5.92 -18.64
N LYS A 378 -15.12 -6.94 -18.49
CA LYS A 378 -15.18 -7.73 -17.24
C LYS A 378 -14.99 -9.20 -17.52
N HIS A 379 -14.35 -9.88 -16.59
CA HIS A 379 -14.26 -11.33 -16.55
C HIS A 379 -14.50 -11.80 -15.12
N LEU A 380 -15.56 -12.57 -14.90
CA LEU A 380 -15.95 -13.03 -13.58
C LEU A 380 -16.06 -14.54 -13.60
N THR A 381 -15.32 -15.21 -12.73
CA THR A 381 -15.41 -16.64 -12.52
C THR A 381 -15.56 -16.94 -11.05
N ALA A 382 -16.62 -17.63 -10.67
CA ALA A 382 -16.83 -17.99 -9.28
C ALA A 382 -17.79 -19.18 -9.15
N LYS A 383 -17.73 -19.85 -8.02
CA LYS A 383 -18.71 -20.87 -7.63
C LYS A 383 -20.11 -20.26 -7.45
N ARG A 384 -20.20 -18.97 -7.10
CA ARG A 384 -21.44 -18.23 -6.92
C ARG A 384 -21.29 -16.79 -7.42
N TYR A 385 -22.35 -16.25 -7.99
CA TYR A 385 -22.46 -14.84 -8.37
C TYR A 385 -23.61 -14.21 -7.59
N HIS A 386 -23.35 -13.09 -6.97
CA HIS A 386 -24.39 -12.20 -6.46
C HIS A 386 -24.16 -10.84 -7.13
N ILE A 387 -24.83 -10.65 -8.26
CA ILE A 387 -24.73 -9.44 -9.09
C ILE A 387 -26.15 -8.92 -9.26
N VAL A 388 -26.36 -7.67 -8.90
CA VAL A 388 -27.55 -6.91 -9.32
C VAL A 388 -27.04 -5.91 -10.35
N GLU A 389 -27.34 -6.15 -11.62
CA GLU A 389 -27.03 -5.22 -12.74
C GLU A 389 -28.22 -4.26 -12.89
N TYR A 390 -27.97 -2.96 -12.97
CA TYR A 390 -28.93 -1.92 -13.29
C TYR A 390 -28.53 -1.23 -14.60
#